data_827e21f958e6ba448e6149c8962a143f
#
_entry.id   827e21f958e6ba448e6149c8962a143f
#
_cell.length_a   1.000
_cell.length_b   1.000
_cell.length_c   1.000
_cell.angle_alpha   90.00
_cell.angle_beta   90.00
_cell.angle_gamma   90.00
#
_symmetry.space_group_name_H-M   'P 1'
#
loop_
_entity.id
_entity.type
_entity.pdbx_description
1 polymer ?
#
loop_
_entity_poly.entity_id
_entity_poly.type
_entity_poly.pdbx_seq_one_letter_code
_entity_poly.pdbx_strand_id
1 'polypeptide(L)'
;MRKYIYYLSLSIGLINTIFANTADHLIFSKICIAPNEAQFVEIYNPTEDSINLNEPGDGAYYLTDGTNSSSSKYYYNITTGDNYWSESSSDFFIQFPENTIIDPGGYLIISMHDDVIYNSYYNSNPDTSLEAIAGGDDTYYELSALSILSPAESLILFKWDGVSNTVQDVDYFLWGNNSFAIDKTGISGYLDDTPISNQVFIETSNDHYYYNRKSNVETDEILNGNGITGHNETSENFVSSFEIVINPGLVFGCTDESAANYNSEATINDGSCFTATHTIEEIVTGAEEGFTATIIGKVKSFADIRPSNGPQVIVLEDENGFQIDGVVWDWDVLLSGVGYMFDPYNPSVYIVGVTGSVGTYNGSFQFTIALEDDIYLYDTYSPQGNLIEDSNNTITKAEIVTAPYVLIPSLGERLDFYYSFPSNSRVIIRILDLNGLFITSLVDRYYPVGGTVERYEDSSDWDGRDHLGQVVAPGTYLIHIEASDFQSGSTTFDVAPIVVGAHQ
;
A
#
# COMPACT_ATOMS: atom_id res chain seq x y z
N MET A 1 71.52 25.03 24.13
CA MET A 1 70.54 23.93 23.80
C MET A 1 69.21 24.35 24.35
N ARG A 2 68.30 24.86 23.51
CA ARG A 2 66.90 25.16 23.90
C ARG A 2 66.05 23.93 23.56
N LYS A 3 65.43 23.29 24.56
CA LYS A 3 64.45 22.22 24.41
C LYS A 3 63.08 22.85 24.10
N TYR A 4 62.52 22.54 22.95
CA TYR A 4 61.12 22.84 22.62
C TYR A 4 60.26 21.68 23.11
N ILE A 5 59.33 21.99 24.02
CA ILE A 5 58.29 21.06 24.44
C ILE A 5 57.07 21.33 23.56
N TYR A 6 56.71 20.35 22.75
CA TYR A 6 55.44 20.35 22.01
C TYR A 6 54.33 19.84 22.89
N TYR A 7 53.36 20.67 23.19
CA TYR A 7 52.08 20.22 23.77
C TYR A 7 51.21 19.68 22.63
N LEU A 8 50.93 18.38 22.63
CA LEU A 8 49.94 17.74 21.79
C LEU A 8 48.60 17.90 22.51
N SER A 9 47.74 18.82 22.08
CA SER A 9 46.37 18.94 22.53
C SER A 9 45.55 17.83 21.88
N LEU A 10 45.24 16.79 22.63
CA LEU A 10 44.31 15.76 22.23
C LEU A 10 42.90 16.32 22.41
N SER A 11 42.27 16.80 21.32
CA SER A 11 40.83 17.09 21.28
C SER A 11 40.10 15.77 21.24
N ILE A 12 39.58 15.31 22.39
CA ILE A 12 38.58 14.24 22.41
C ILE A 12 37.29 14.83 21.87
N GLY A 13 37.01 14.58 20.60
CA GLY A 13 35.70 14.80 20.05
C GLY A 13 34.74 13.84 20.78
N LEU A 14 33.82 14.38 21.56
CA LEU A 14 32.64 13.64 21.99
C LEU A 14 31.89 13.31 20.69
N ILE A 15 32.01 12.07 20.25
CA ILE A 15 31.05 11.48 19.33
C ILE A 15 29.80 11.26 20.20
N ASN A 16 28.83 12.16 20.11
CA ASN A 16 27.48 11.86 20.53
C ASN A 16 27.00 10.74 19.60
N THR A 17 27.13 9.50 20.02
CA THR A 17 26.33 8.42 19.49
C THR A 17 24.91 8.75 19.88
N ILE A 18 24.12 9.22 18.93
CA ILE A 18 22.66 9.22 19.04
C ILE A 18 22.30 7.74 19.13
N PHE A 19 22.08 7.24 20.32
CA PHE A 19 21.38 5.98 20.50
C PHE A 19 19.94 6.31 20.12
N ALA A 20 19.41 5.66 19.13
CA ALA A 20 17.97 5.67 18.89
C ALA A 20 17.31 5.21 20.19
N ASN A 21 16.46 6.05 20.77
CA ASN A 21 15.76 5.74 22.00
C ASN A 21 14.75 4.64 21.72
N THR A 22 14.89 3.52 22.41
CA THR A 22 13.79 2.54 22.48
C THR A 22 12.75 3.11 23.42
N ALA A 23 11.48 3.09 23.01
CA ALA A 23 10.37 3.55 23.83
C ALA A 23 10.37 2.86 25.20
N ASP A 24 10.25 3.64 26.26
CA ASP A 24 10.18 3.19 27.65
C ASP A 24 8.80 3.47 28.28
N HIS A 25 7.79 3.63 27.40
CA HIS A 25 6.38 3.90 27.70
C HIS A 25 5.51 3.19 26.65
N LEU A 26 4.17 3.31 26.77
CA LEU A 26 3.22 2.78 25.78
C LEU A 26 3.33 3.55 24.46
N ILE A 27 3.28 2.83 23.35
CA ILE A 27 3.36 3.41 22.00
C ILE A 27 2.24 2.90 21.11
N PHE A 28 1.83 3.72 20.12
CA PHE A 28 0.99 3.27 19.03
C PHE A 28 1.77 2.32 18.13
N SER A 29 1.25 1.13 17.92
CA SER A 29 1.88 0.12 17.07
C SER A 29 1.20 0.00 15.72
N LYS A 30 -0.15 0.10 15.67
CA LYS A 30 -0.91 0.12 14.42
C LYS A 30 -2.08 1.08 14.50
N ILE A 31 -2.38 1.73 13.38
CA ILE A 31 -3.53 2.63 13.26
C ILE A 31 -4.13 2.44 11.86
N CYS A 32 -5.42 2.07 11.80
CA CYS A 32 -6.19 1.97 10.56
C CYS A 32 -7.23 3.10 10.53
N ILE A 33 -7.16 3.95 9.50
CA ILE A 33 -8.06 5.10 9.36
C ILE A 33 -9.11 4.90 8.27
N ALA A 34 -8.95 3.87 7.42
CA ALA A 34 -9.84 3.63 6.29
C ALA A 34 -9.86 2.15 5.86
N PRO A 35 -11.02 1.64 5.37
CA PRO A 35 -12.33 2.32 5.36
C PRO A 35 -12.90 2.52 6.76
N ASN A 36 -13.99 3.28 6.87
CA ASN A 36 -14.56 3.66 8.17
C ASN A 36 -14.87 2.45 9.07
N GLU A 37 -15.39 1.37 8.50
CA GLU A 37 -15.76 0.14 9.21
C GLU A 37 -14.53 -0.62 9.76
N ALA A 38 -13.34 -0.31 9.25
CA ALA A 38 -12.09 -0.96 9.61
C ALA A 38 -11.26 -0.19 10.64
N GLN A 39 -11.71 0.99 11.05
CA GLN A 39 -10.92 1.87 11.91
C GLN A 39 -10.59 1.23 13.27
N PHE A 40 -9.30 1.21 13.60
CA PHE A 40 -8.80 0.76 14.90
C PHE A 40 -7.49 1.43 15.28
N VAL A 41 -7.20 1.40 16.57
CA VAL A 41 -5.91 1.77 17.16
C VAL A 41 -5.36 0.59 17.96
N GLU A 42 -4.09 0.26 17.78
CA GLU A 42 -3.37 -0.74 18.57
C GLU A 42 -2.29 -0.04 19.39
N ILE A 43 -2.34 -0.22 20.71
CA ILE A 43 -1.34 0.26 21.67
C ILE A 43 -0.47 -0.91 22.07
N TYR A 44 0.84 -0.72 22.13
CA TYR A 44 1.83 -1.71 22.50
C TYR A 44 2.57 -1.29 23.77
N ASN A 45 2.85 -2.25 24.65
CA ASN A 45 3.69 -2.06 25.82
C ASN A 45 5.10 -2.63 25.57
N PRO A 46 6.10 -1.79 25.22
CA PRO A 46 7.48 -2.24 25.02
C PRO A 46 8.26 -2.40 26.33
N THR A 47 7.68 -2.04 27.47
CA THR A 47 8.37 -2.02 28.76
C THR A 47 8.43 -3.41 29.41
N GLU A 48 9.21 -3.54 30.49
CA GLU A 48 9.30 -4.79 31.25
C GLU A 48 8.21 -4.94 32.33
N ASP A 49 7.40 -3.89 32.55
CA ASP A 49 6.35 -3.85 33.57
C ASP A 49 4.96 -3.85 32.96
N SER A 50 4.00 -4.49 33.65
CA SER A 50 2.56 -4.37 33.29
C SER A 50 2.07 -2.95 33.59
N ILE A 51 1.40 -2.32 32.61
CA ILE A 51 0.87 -0.96 32.76
C ILE A 51 -0.65 -1.02 32.90
N ASN A 52 -1.15 -0.52 34.04
CA ASN A 52 -2.58 -0.33 34.26
C ASN A 52 -3.01 1.05 33.75
N LEU A 53 -3.92 1.06 32.78
CA LEU A 53 -4.35 2.32 32.13
C LEU A 53 -5.26 3.18 33.00
N ASN A 54 -5.80 2.64 34.08
CA ASN A 54 -6.57 3.40 35.06
C ASN A 54 -6.42 2.74 36.44
N GLU A 55 -5.49 3.25 37.22
CA GLU A 55 -5.21 2.76 38.56
C GLU A 55 -5.67 3.78 39.60
N PRO A 56 -6.55 3.41 40.54
CA PRO A 56 -7.00 4.31 41.58
C PRO A 56 -5.86 4.92 42.38
N GLY A 57 -5.70 6.24 42.29
CA GLY A 57 -4.66 7.00 43.04
C GLY A 57 -3.37 7.23 42.25
N ASP A 58 -3.20 6.66 41.07
CA ASP A 58 -2.06 6.92 40.15
C ASP A 58 -2.48 7.70 38.89
N GLY A 59 -3.79 7.84 38.68
CA GLY A 59 -4.38 8.52 37.53
C GLY A 59 -4.79 7.58 36.42
N ALA A 60 -5.35 8.15 35.36
CA ALA A 60 -5.87 7.42 34.23
C ALA A 60 -5.17 7.85 32.94
N TYR A 61 -5.11 6.90 31.99
CA TYR A 61 -4.75 7.17 30.61
C TYR A 61 -6.00 7.53 29.82
N TYR A 62 -5.81 8.38 28.83
CA TYR A 62 -6.84 8.89 27.94
C TYR A 62 -6.37 8.75 26.49
N LEU A 63 -7.30 8.49 25.60
CA LEU A 63 -7.07 8.48 24.16
C LEU A 63 -8.03 9.45 23.49
N THR A 64 -7.52 10.28 22.57
CA THR A 64 -8.30 11.27 21.84
C THR A 64 -7.65 11.61 20.50
N ASP A 65 -8.47 11.98 19.53
CA ASP A 65 -8.07 12.68 18.30
C ASP A 65 -8.24 14.20 18.42
N GLY A 66 -8.68 14.66 19.55
CA GLY A 66 -9.31 15.93 19.86
C GLY A 66 -8.39 17.12 20.05
N THR A 67 -7.65 17.55 19.03
CA THR A 67 -7.10 18.91 19.01
C THR A 67 -7.83 19.77 17.97
N ASN A 68 -8.60 20.76 18.42
CA ASN A 68 -9.31 21.66 17.53
C ASN A 68 -8.89 23.13 17.74
N SER A 69 -7.89 23.56 16.96
CA SER A 69 -7.36 24.93 17.01
C SER A 69 -8.39 26.00 16.66
N SER A 70 -9.36 25.68 15.80
CA SER A 70 -10.38 26.65 15.37
C SER A 70 -11.41 26.96 16.47
N SER A 71 -11.68 26.01 17.37
CA SER A 71 -12.58 26.18 18.51
C SER A 71 -11.84 26.45 19.83
N SER A 72 -10.51 26.42 19.82
CA SER A 72 -9.64 26.52 21.03
C SER A 72 -9.92 25.41 22.04
N LYS A 73 -10.25 24.22 21.56
CA LYS A 73 -10.47 23.01 22.37
C LYS A 73 -9.27 22.10 22.25
N TYR A 74 -8.63 21.82 23.38
CA TYR A 74 -7.40 21.05 23.45
C TYR A 74 -7.45 20.06 24.60
N TYR A 75 -7.04 18.81 24.38
CA TYR A 75 -7.09 17.73 25.35
C TYR A 75 -6.45 18.09 26.70
N TYR A 76 -5.36 18.85 26.71
CA TYR A 76 -4.65 19.26 27.93
C TYR A 76 -5.46 20.25 28.80
N ASN A 77 -6.54 20.83 28.29
CA ASN A 77 -7.46 21.66 29.08
C ASN A 77 -8.35 20.83 30.03
N ILE A 78 -8.29 19.49 29.99
CA ILE A 78 -8.98 18.62 30.96
C ILE A 78 -8.65 19.03 32.40
N THR A 79 -7.43 19.53 32.65
CA THR A 79 -6.97 20.00 33.94
C THR A 79 -7.78 21.17 34.50
N THR A 80 -8.50 21.89 33.64
CA THR A 80 -9.41 23.00 34.02
C THR A 80 -10.88 22.57 34.03
N GLY A 81 -11.20 21.42 33.45
CA GLY A 81 -12.56 20.92 33.29
C GLY A 81 -13.36 21.51 32.15
N ASP A 82 -12.77 22.45 31.36
CA ASP A 82 -13.45 23.15 30.28
C ASP A 82 -12.63 23.11 28.98
N ASN A 83 -13.30 23.06 27.84
CA ASN A 83 -12.68 23.18 26.50
C ASN A 83 -11.59 22.14 26.19
N TYR A 84 -11.73 20.91 26.64
CA TYR A 84 -10.75 19.85 26.44
C TYR A 84 -11.12 18.89 25.31
N TRP A 85 -12.36 18.92 24.77
CA TRP A 85 -12.73 18.18 23.57
C TRP A 85 -13.77 18.94 22.73
N SER A 86 -13.89 18.58 21.44
CA SER A 86 -14.61 19.41 20.45
C SER A 86 -16.12 19.26 20.48
N GLU A 87 -16.67 18.19 21.07
CA GLU A 87 -18.08 17.80 20.99
C GLU A 87 -18.57 17.61 19.54
N SER A 88 -17.65 17.29 18.62
CA SER A 88 -17.97 16.94 17.24
C SER A 88 -18.31 15.47 17.12
N SER A 89 -19.19 15.11 16.21
CA SER A 89 -19.57 13.72 15.97
C SER A 89 -18.47 12.90 15.28
N SER A 90 -17.41 13.56 14.78
CA SER A 90 -16.23 12.91 14.21
C SER A 90 -15.05 12.82 15.17
N ASP A 91 -15.14 13.45 16.33
CA ASP A 91 -14.06 13.45 17.31
C ASP A 91 -14.45 12.59 18.52
N PHE A 92 -13.46 12.07 19.24
CA PHE A 92 -13.68 11.30 20.46
C PHE A 92 -12.72 11.71 21.58
N PHE A 93 -13.14 11.42 22.81
CA PHE A 93 -12.33 11.60 24.00
C PHE A 93 -12.72 10.50 25.00
N ILE A 94 -11.80 9.58 25.29
CA ILE A 94 -12.04 8.46 26.18
C ILE A 94 -11.05 8.43 27.34
N GLN A 95 -11.55 8.02 28.50
CA GLN A 95 -10.76 7.54 29.63
C GLN A 95 -10.84 6.02 29.65
N PHE A 96 -9.70 5.36 29.79
CA PHE A 96 -9.71 3.90 29.89
C PHE A 96 -10.38 3.44 31.20
N PRO A 97 -11.16 2.35 31.15
CA PRO A 97 -11.78 1.77 32.36
C PRO A 97 -10.74 1.32 33.40
N GLU A 98 -11.15 1.29 34.66
CA GLU A 98 -10.33 0.73 35.73
C GLU A 98 -9.91 -0.72 35.42
N ASN A 99 -8.68 -1.07 35.75
CA ASN A 99 -8.09 -2.39 35.53
C ASN A 99 -7.90 -2.80 34.07
N THR A 100 -7.85 -1.85 33.14
CA THR A 100 -7.37 -2.11 31.79
C THR A 100 -5.86 -2.22 31.82
N ILE A 101 -5.31 -3.43 31.64
CA ILE A 101 -3.88 -3.73 31.84
C ILE A 101 -3.30 -4.19 30.52
N ILE A 102 -2.14 -3.63 30.16
CA ILE A 102 -1.30 -4.12 29.06
C ILE A 102 -0.01 -4.70 29.66
N ASP A 103 0.14 -6.02 29.55
CA ASP A 103 1.32 -6.74 30.06
C ASP A 103 2.59 -6.42 29.23
N PRO A 104 3.79 -6.68 29.75
CA PRO A 104 5.04 -6.54 29.02
C PRO A 104 5.00 -7.25 27.65
N GLY A 105 5.27 -6.55 26.57
CA GLY A 105 5.18 -7.06 25.21
C GLY A 105 3.75 -7.33 24.72
N GLY A 106 2.74 -6.91 25.50
CA GLY A 106 1.32 -7.04 25.18
C GLY A 106 0.82 -5.90 24.31
N TYR A 107 -0.35 -6.15 23.69
CA TYR A 107 -1.06 -5.21 22.82
C TYR A 107 -2.47 -4.97 23.37
N LEU A 108 -3.04 -3.83 23.01
CA LEU A 108 -4.46 -3.51 23.21
C LEU A 108 -5.03 -2.99 21.91
N ILE A 109 -5.92 -3.74 21.28
CA ILE A 109 -6.63 -3.37 20.05
C ILE A 109 -7.96 -2.72 20.43
N ILE A 110 -8.15 -1.49 19.97
CA ILE A 110 -9.33 -0.67 20.23
C ILE A 110 -10.04 -0.44 18.90
N SER A 111 -11.22 -1.05 18.70
CA SER A 111 -12.08 -0.69 17.58
C SER A 111 -12.62 0.73 17.74
N MET A 112 -12.58 1.53 16.66
CA MET A 112 -13.16 2.87 16.67
C MET A 112 -14.70 2.84 16.56
N HIS A 113 -15.28 1.67 16.39
CA HIS A 113 -16.72 1.41 16.35
C HIS A 113 -17.11 0.41 17.44
N ASP A 114 -18.04 -0.50 17.12
CA ASP A 114 -18.41 -1.63 17.97
C ASP A 114 -17.60 -2.90 17.60
N ASP A 115 -17.70 -3.91 18.45
CA ASP A 115 -17.00 -5.20 18.26
C ASP A 115 -17.55 -5.97 17.05
N VAL A 116 -18.83 -5.79 16.70
CA VAL A 116 -19.48 -6.52 15.60
C VAL A 116 -18.97 -6.02 14.26
N ILE A 117 -18.85 -4.70 14.09
CA ILE A 117 -18.31 -4.09 12.88
C ILE A 117 -16.86 -4.53 12.70
N TYR A 118 -16.04 -4.44 13.73
CA TYR A 118 -14.65 -4.89 13.69
C TYR A 118 -14.55 -6.38 13.32
N ASN A 119 -15.33 -7.24 14.00
CA ASN A 119 -15.31 -8.67 13.72
C ASN A 119 -15.75 -9.00 12.30
N SER A 120 -16.74 -8.29 11.75
CA SER A 120 -17.21 -8.50 10.39
C SER A 120 -16.12 -8.20 9.35
N TYR A 121 -15.20 -7.29 9.67
CA TYR A 121 -14.14 -6.89 8.76
C TYR A 121 -12.87 -7.73 8.93
N TYR A 122 -12.45 -8.00 10.17
CA TYR A 122 -11.19 -8.67 10.49
C TYR A 122 -11.34 -10.17 10.80
N ASN A 123 -12.56 -10.68 10.89
CA ASN A 123 -12.87 -12.05 11.34
C ASN A 123 -12.20 -12.39 12.70
N SER A 124 -12.05 -11.39 13.55
CA SER A 124 -11.47 -11.47 14.89
C SER A 124 -12.14 -10.44 15.79
N ASN A 125 -12.04 -10.59 17.11
CA ASN A 125 -12.54 -9.59 18.04
C ASN A 125 -11.41 -8.60 18.41
N PRO A 126 -11.73 -7.29 18.60
CA PRO A 126 -10.82 -6.38 19.27
C PRO A 126 -10.74 -6.72 20.77
N ASP A 127 -9.78 -6.16 21.48
CA ASP A 127 -9.73 -6.29 22.95
C ASP A 127 -10.81 -5.41 23.60
N THR A 128 -11.12 -4.28 22.99
CA THR A 128 -12.19 -3.36 23.40
C THR A 128 -12.62 -2.49 22.22
N SER A 129 -13.66 -1.70 22.40
CA SER A 129 -14.18 -0.75 21.42
C SER A 129 -14.55 0.58 22.05
N LEU A 130 -14.64 1.64 21.25
CA LEU A 130 -15.14 2.92 21.75
C LEU A 130 -16.53 2.79 22.36
N GLU A 131 -17.42 1.98 21.76
CA GLU A 131 -18.75 1.74 22.29
C GLU A 131 -18.69 1.05 23.65
N ALA A 132 -17.83 0.04 23.81
CA ALA A 132 -17.67 -0.66 25.08
C ALA A 132 -17.12 0.23 26.19
N ILE A 133 -16.18 1.12 25.84
CA ILE A 133 -15.60 2.10 26.77
C ILE A 133 -16.62 3.21 27.12
N ALA A 134 -17.39 3.67 26.12
CA ALA A 134 -18.38 4.74 26.29
C ALA A 134 -19.55 4.40 27.25
N GLY A 135 -19.69 3.15 27.63
CA GLY A 135 -20.63 2.75 28.69
C GLY A 135 -20.20 3.16 30.10
N GLY A 136 -19.03 3.78 30.29
CA GLY A 136 -18.53 4.32 31.57
C GLY A 136 -18.88 5.80 31.79
N ASP A 137 -18.85 6.25 33.06
CA ASP A 137 -19.36 7.56 33.47
C ASP A 137 -18.55 8.78 32.96
N ASP A 138 -17.32 8.60 32.43
CA ASP A 138 -16.40 9.69 32.07
C ASP A 138 -15.89 9.63 30.61
N THR A 139 -16.72 9.11 29.70
CA THR A 139 -16.36 8.98 28.29
C THR A 139 -17.25 9.84 27.42
N TYR A 140 -16.61 10.63 26.55
CA TYR A 140 -17.25 11.56 25.63
C TYR A 140 -17.10 11.05 24.19
N TYR A 141 -18.16 10.40 23.71
CA TYR A 141 -18.24 9.84 22.39
C TYR A 141 -19.67 9.89 21.88
N GLU A 142 -19.90 10.46 20.70
CA GLU A 142 -21.20 10.39 20.04
C GLU A 142 -21.19 9.24 19.01
N LEU A 143 -21.92 8.19 19.30
CA LEU A 143 -22.10 6.96 18.50
C LEU A 143 -22.64 7.17 17.06
N SER A 144 -22.87 8.39 16.62
CA SER A 144 -23.55 8.67 15.35
C SER A 144 -22.58 8.82 14.16
N ALA A 145 -21.27 8.84 14.36
CA ALA A 145 -20.32 9.04 13.29
C ALA A 145 -19.87 7.72 12.67
N LEU A 146 -19.93 7.64 11.35
CA LEU A 146 -19.38 6.52 10.59
C LEU A 146 -17.87 6.66 10.33
N SER A 147 -17.28 7.82 10.65
CA SER A 147 -15.87 8.10 10.49
C SER A 147 -15.37 8.80 11.74
N ILE A 148 -14.63 8.11 12.56
CA ILE A 148 -14.04 8.63 13.80
C ILE A 148 -12.64 9.18 13.52
N LEU A 149 -11.83 8.44 12.74
CA LEU A 149 -10.51 8.89 12.31
C LEU A 149 -10.59 9.48 10.91
N SER A 150 -10.25 10.75 10.80
CA SER A 150 -10.33 11.51 9.54
C SER A 150 -9.11 11.25 8.64
N PRO A 151 -9.16 11.61 7.33
CA PRO A 151 -8.02 11.46 6.42
C PRO A 151 -6.77 12.27 6.81
N ALA A 152 -6.93 13.29 7.66
CA ALA A 152 -5.81 14.05 8.23
C ALA A 152 -6.16 14.47 9.65
N GLU A 153 -5.32 14.06 10.61
CA GLU A 153 -5.61 14.28 12.02
C GLU A 153 -4.38 14.01 12.91
N SER A 154 -4.55 14.17 14.22
CA SER A 154 -3.60 13.69 15.23
C SER A 154 -4.29 12.80 16.24
N LEU A 155 -3.57 11.81 16.75
CA LEU A 155 -4.00 10.91 17.82
C LEU A 155 -3.09 11.11 19.02
N ILE A 156 -3.66 11.24 20.22
CA ILE A 156 -2.92 11.51 21.44
C ILE A 156 -3.31 10.49 22.50
N LEU A 157 -2.32 9.77 23.00
CA LEU A 157 -2.40 9.00 24.23
C LEU A 157 -1.74 9.83 25.33
N PHE A 158 -2.44 10.12 26.43
CA PHE A 158 -1.90 10.89 27.52
C PHE A 158 -2.35 10.38 28.89
N LYS A 159 -1.63 10.76 29.95
CA LYS A 159 -1.98 10.42 31.35
C LYS A 159 -2.28 11.67 32.15
N TRP A 160 -3.31 11.59 33.01
CA TRP A 160 -3.62 12.62 33.99
C TRP A 160 -4.04 12.02 35.33
N ASP A 161 -3.52 12.59 36.42
CA ASP A 161 -3.74 12.14 37.80
C ASP A 161 -5.05 12.68 38.43
N GLY A 162 -5.83 13.47 37.67
CA GLY A 162 -7.08 14.08 38.14
C GLY A 162 -6.90 15.32 39.02
N VAL A 163 -5.65 15.73 39.35
CA VAL A 163 -5.39 16.86 40.26
C VAL A 163 -4.28 17.81 39.79
N SER A 164 -3.32 17.36 39.04
CA SER A 164 -2.24 18.18 38.46
C SER A 164 -2.75 19.20 37.47
N ASN A 165 -2.05 20.34 37.36
CA ASN A 165 -2.38 21.39 36.41
C ASN A 165 -1.90 21.10 34.97
N THR A 166 -1.23 19.96 34.78
CA THR A 166 -0.70 19.51 33.50
C THR A 166 -1.01 18.03 33.31
N VAL A 167 -1.17 17.63 32.07
CA VAL A 167 -1.16 16.23 31.64
C VAL A 167 0.24 15.82 31.19
N GLN A 168 0.50 14.53 31.08
CA GLN A 168 1.73 13.98 30.51
C GLN A 168 1.36 13.27 29.21
N ASP A 169 1.98 13.65 28.09
CA ASP A 169 1.82 12.93 26.84
C ASP A 169 2.44 11.53 27.02
N VAL A 170 1.87 10.53 26.40
CA VAL A 170 2.38 9.16 26.43
C VAL A 170 2.85 8.74 25.06
N ASP A 171 2.05 9.01 24.04
CA ASP A 171 2.43 8.87 22.63
C ASP A 171 1.55 9.78 21.78
N TYR A 172 2.09 10.18 20.67
CA TYR A 172 1.47 11.08 19.70
C TYR A 172 1.64 10.53 18.29
N PHE A 173 0.63 10.72 17.44
CA PHE A 173 0.71 10.34 16.04
C PHE A 173 0.02 11.37 15.14
N LEU A 174 0.68 11.78 14.07
CA LEU A 174 0.20 12.81 13.15
C LEU A 174 0.23 12.32 11.71
N TRP A 175 -0.91 12.44 10.99
CA TRP A 175 -0.99 12.04 9.59
C TRP A 175 -1.76 13.04 8.73
N GLY A 176 -1.58 12.91 7.40
CA GLY A 176 -2.24 13.71 6.37
C GLY A 176 -1.64 15.09 6.19
N ASN A 177 -1.63 15.89 7.23
CA ASN A 177 -0.97 17.21 7.25
C ASN A 177 -0.77 17.71 8.68
N ASN A 178 -0.05 18.81 8.85
CA ASN A 178 0.26 19.39 10.16
C ASN A 178 -0.78 20.40 10.70
N SER A 179 -1.97 20.53 10.08
CA SER A 179 -3.01 21.44 10.58
C SER A 179 -3.61 20.97 11.91
N PHE A 180 -3.49 19.68 12.21
CA PHE A 180 -3.97 19.03 13.42
C PHE A 180 -2.86 18.78 14.45
N ALA A 181 -1.66 19.31 14.18
CA ALA A 181 -0.53 19.17 15.10
C ALA A 181 -0.80 19.88 16.43
N ILE A 182 -0.38 19.25 17.52
CA ILE A 182 -0.49 19.84 18.86
C ILE A 182 0.67 20.80 19.11
N ASP A 183 0.41 21.86 19.91
CA ASP A 183 1.42 22.82 20.29
C ASP A 183 1.09 23.45 21.65
N LYS A 184 1.86 23.06 22.67
CA LYS A 184 1.75 23.62 24.04
C LYS A 184 2.74 24.74 24.31
N THR A 185 3.45 25.21 23.26
CA THR A 185 4.43 26.31 23.37
C THR A 185 3.82 27.57 24.01
N GLY A 186 4.43 28.03 25.09
CA GLY A 186 3.97 29.18 25.84
C GLY A 186 2.77 28.94 26.77
N ILE A 187 2.27 27.71 26.88
CA ILE A 187 1.24 27.32 27.84
C ILE A 187 1.89 27.11 29.21
N SER A 188 1.32 27.75 30.22
CA SER A 188 1.91 27.71 31.58
C SER A 188 1.94 26.30 32.17
N GLY A 189 3.11 25.85 32.57
CA GLY A 189 3.32 24.52 33.13
C GLY A 189 3.84 23.48 32.16
N TYR A 190 3.82 23.78 30.87
CA TYR A 190 4.38 22.91 29.83
C TYR A 190 5.71 23.43 29.29
N LEU A 191 6.52 22.54 28.81
CA LEU A 191 7.67 22.83 27.96
C LEU A 191 7.17 23.09 26.52
N ASP A 192 8.00 23.79 25.74
CA ASP A 192 7.68 24.05 24.34
C ASP A 192 7.68 22.76 23.53
N ASP A 193 6.63 22.51 22.78
CA ASP A 193 6.57 21.43 21.80
C ASP A 193 7.39 21.78 20.55
N THR A 194 7.59 20.80 19.68
CA THR A 194 8.15 21.03 18.35
C THR A 194 7.25 21.98 17.57
N PRO A 195 7.78 23.08 17.01
CA PRO A 195 6.96 23.99 16.23
C PRO A 195 6.14 23.26 15.15
N ILE A 196 4.86 23.58 15.00
CA ILE A 196 3.93 22.91 14.07
C ILE A 196 4.54 22.73 12.67
N SER A 197 5.24 23.77 12.17
CA SER A 197 5.88 23.70 10.83
C SER A 197 7.02 22.69 10.72
N ASN A 198 7.52 22.19 11.86
CA ASN A 198 8.65 21.26 11.94
C ASN A 198 8.21 19.85 12.37
N GLN A 199 6.96 19.69 12.82
CA GLN A 199 6.43 18.36 13.13
C GLN A 199 6.26 17.56 11.84
N VAL A 200 6.78 16.34 11.84
CA VAL A 200 6.76 15.46 10.67
C VAL A 200 5.52 14.60 10.73
N PHE A 201 4.66 14.74 9.74
CA PHE A 201 3.49 13.86 9.57
C PHE A 201 3.75 12.80 8.51
N ILE A 202 3.09 11.66 8.64
CA ILE A 202 3.03 10.65 7.58
C ILE A 202 1.83 10.96 6.67
N GLU A 203 1.92 10.60 5.38
CA GLU A 203 0.83 10.79 4.43
C GLU A 203 -0.43 9.99 4.81
N THR A 204 -1.59 10.40 4.29
CA THR A 204 -2.87 9.70 4.49
C THR A 204 -2.79 8.28 3.92
N SER A 205 -3.17 7.27 4.69
CA SER A 205 -3.29 5.90 4.17
C SER A 205 -4.57 5.75 3.35
N ASN A 206 -4.54 4.82 2.38
CA ASN A 206 -5.71 4.45 1.57
C ASN A 206 -6.55 3.38 2.29
N ASP A 207 -7.75 3.13 1.75
CA ASP A 207 -8.60 2.02 2.19
C ASP A 207 -7.81 0.71 2.22
N HIS A 208 -8.05 -0.08 3.27
CA HIS A 208 -7.42 -1.38 3.47
C HIS A 208 -5.93 -1.36 3.86
N TYR A 209 -5.35 -0.18 4.07
CA TYR A 209 -4.00 -0.03 4.60
C TYR A 209 -4.06 0.48 6.04
N TYR A 210 -3.02 0.18 6.81
CA TYR A 210 -2.83 0.75 8.15
C TYR A 210 -1.40 1.25 8.32
N TYR A 211 -1.23 2.19 9.22
CA TYR A 211 0.10 2.59 9.69
C TYR A 211 0.63 1.52 10.63
N ASN A 212 1.82 1.04 10.38
CA ASN A 212 2.51 0.03 11.17
C ASN A 212 3.84 0.59 11.67
N ARG A 213 4.05 0.59 12.98
CA ARG A 213 5.33 1.02 13.57
C ARG A 213 6.40 -0.01 13.23
N LYS A 214 7.53 0.45 12.67
CA LYS A 214 8.62 -0.42 12.19
C LYS A 214 9.40 -1.08 13.30
N SER A 215 9.50 -0.42 14.47
CA SER A 215 10.20 -0.90 15.65
C SER A 215 9.79 -0.10 16.88
N ASN A 216 10.29 -0.50 18.06
CA ASN A 216 10.06 0.24 19.31
C ASN A 216 10.96 1.50 19.43
N VAL A 217 11.60 1.92 18.34
CA VAL A 217 12.45 3.11 18.32
C VAL A 217 11.63 4.30 17.86
N GLU A 218 11.63 5.37 18.65
CA GLU A 218 11.01 6.64 18.32
C GLU A 218 12.05 7.53 17.65
N THR A 219 11.97 7.57 16.32
CA THR A 219 13.01 8.17 15.50
C THR A 219 12.99 9.69 15.60
N ASP A 220 14.15 10.28 15.87
CA ASP A 220 14.37 11.73 16.04
C ASP A 220 13.71 12.35 17.28
N GLU A 221 13.08 11.54 18.14
CA GLU A 221 12.52 12.03 19.38
C GLU A 221 13.62 12.61 20.32
N ILE A 222 13.32 13.75 20.91
CA ILE A 222 14.26 14.48 21.77
C ILE A 222 13.81 14.52 23.22
N LEU A 223 14.78 14.61 24.12
CA LEU A 223 14.52 14.82 25.55
C LEU A 223 14.08 16.25 25.85
N ASN A 224 13.53 16.47 27.04
CA ASN A 224 13.01 17.72 27.59
C ASN A 224 11.69 18.15 26.93
N GLY A 225 10.74 17.24 26.86
CA GLY A 225 9.36 17.46 26.42
C GLY A 225 8.35 17.24 27.55
N ASN A 226 7.10 17.16 27.14
CA ASN A 226 5.92 16.98 28.00
C ASN A 226 5.51 15.51 28.17
N GLY A 227 6.31 14.59 27.64
CA GLY A 227 6.07 13.15 27.69
C GLY A 227 6.22 12.56 29.09
N ILE A 228 5.57 11.42 29.30
CA ILE A 228 5.56 10.72 30.61
C ILE A 228 6.96 10.33 31.07
N THR A 229 7.89 10.09 30.14
CA THR A 229 9.31 9.79 30.40
C THR A 229 10.22 10.99 30.15
N GLY A 230 9.63 12.17 29.88
CA GLY A 230 10.33 13.43 29.68
C GLY A 230 10.81 13.65 28.25
N HIS A 231 10.33 12.88 27.31
CA HIS A 231 10.55 13.06 25.88
C HIS A 231 9.57 14.07 25.29
N ASN A 232 9.83 14.51 24.07
CA ASN A 232 8.97 15.40 23.31
C ASN A 232 8.30 14.63 22.17
N GLU A 233 7.15 14.06 22.46
CA GLU A 233 6.36 13.23 21.54
C GLU A 233 6.10 13.92 20.20
N THR A 234 6.01 15.25 20.17
CA THR A 234 5.81 16.03 18.95
C THR A 234 7.05 16.13 18.05
N SER A 235 8.20 15.61 18.51
CA SER A 235 9.45 15.61 17.75
C SER A 235 9.69 14.32 16.97
N GLU A 236 8.90 13.27 17.17
CA GLU A 236 9.05 12.02 16.47
C GLU A 236 8.89 12.20 14.94
N ASN A 237 9.69 11.48 14.18
CA ASN A 237 9.62 11.45 12.73
C ASN A 237 8.77 10.27 12.25
N PHE A 238 7.46 10.46 12.10
CA PHE A 238 6.52 9.39 11.76
C PHE A 238 6.79 8.73 10.40
N VAL A 239 7.36 9.43 9.43
CA VAL A 239 7.79 8.82 8.15
C VAL A 239 8.91 7.80 8.35
N SER A 240 9.78 8.04 9.33
CA SER A 240 10.87 7.13 9.67
C SER A 240 10.43 6.00 10.60
N SER A 241 9.54 6.27 11.55
CA SER A 241 9.07 5.30 12.56
C SER A 241 7.98 4.37 12.06
N PHE A 242 7.17 4.82 11.11
CA PHE A 242 6.04 4.06 10.58
C PHE A 242 6.20 3.74 9.09
N GLU A 243 5.43 2.77 8.65
CA GLU A 243 5.20 2.43 7.24
C GLU A 243 3.71 2.22 6.99
N ILE A 244 3.26 2.44 5.76
CA ILE A 244 1.88 2.17 5.35
C ILE A 244 1.88 0.79 4.73
N VAL A 245 1.17 -0.16 5.33
CA VAL A 245 1.12 -1.56 4.88
C VAL A 245 -0.32 -1.99 4.65
N ILE A 246 -0.49 -2.90 3.68
CA ILE A 246 -1.79 -3.52 3.45
C ILE A 246 -2.15 -4.44 4.63
N ASN A 247 -3.42 -4.50 4.98
CA ASN A 247 -3.88 -5.40 6.02
C ASN A 247 -3.74 -6.87 5.56
N PRO A 248 -2.87 -7.68 6.17
CA PRO A 248 -2.58 -9.04 5.72
C PRO A 248 -3.73 -10.02 5.91
N GLY A 249 -4.77 -9.65 6.69
CA GLY A 249 -5.98 -10.45 6.83
C GLY A 249 -7.00 -10.26 5.71
N LEU A 250 -6.73 -9.33 4.78
CA LEU A 250 -7.65 -9.03 3.69
C LEU A 250 -7.22 -9.77 2.42
N VAL A 251 -8.10 -10.56 1.89
CA VAL A 251 -7.96 -11.19 0.58
C VAL A 251 -8.88 -10.46 -0.38
N PHE A 252 -8.30 -9.79 -1.37
CA PHE A 252 -9.06 -9.13 -2.42
C PHE A 252 -9.48 -10.13 -3.49
N GLY A 253 -10.68 -9.98 -4.01
CA GLY A 253 -11.21 -10.82 -5.05
C GLY A 253 -12.71 -10.69 -5.18
N CYS A 254 -13.29 -11.44 -6.12
CA CYS A 254 -14.74 -11.49 -6.26
C CYS A 254 -15.38 -12.28 -5.13
N THR A 255 -16.26 -11.65 -4.35
CA THR A 255 -17.03 -12.27 -3.27
C THR A 255 -18.44 -12.75 -3.70
N ASP A 256 -18.82 -12.58 -4.97
CA ASP A 256 -20.11 -13.03 -5.51
C ASP A 256 -20.01 -14.51 -5.92
N GLU A 257 -20.66 -15.39 -5.17
CA GLU A 257 -20.70 -16.85 -5.43
C GLU A 257 -21.27 -17.21 -6.83
N SER A 258 -22.00 -16.29 -7.46
CA SER A 258 -22.54 -16.49 -8.81
C SER A 258 -21.58 -16.07 -9.91
N ALA A 259 -20.51 -15.35 -9.56
CA ALA A 259 -19.51 -14.91 -10.52
C ALA A 259 -18.58 -16.06 -10.92
N ALA A 260 -18.13 -16.03 -12.15
CA ALA A 260 -17.26 -17.07 -12.68
C ALA A 260 -15.85 -17.05 -12.03
N ASN A 261 -15.41 -15.88 -11.55
CA ASN A 261 -14.15 -15.70 -10.84
C ASN A 261 -14.36 -15.53 -9.32
N TYR A 262 -15.42 -16.15 -8.77
CA TYR A 262 -15.64 -16.20 -7.34
C TYR A 262 -14.41 -16.73 -6.61
N ASN A 263 -13.93 -15.97 -5.65
CA ASN A 263 -12.85 -16.39 -4.76
C ASN A 263 -13.42 -16.62 -3.36
N SER A 264 -13.52 -17.88 -2.95
CA SER A 264 -14.07 -18.25 -1.62
C SER A 264 -13.21 -17.76 -0.45
N GLU A 265 -11.95 -17.37 -0.70
CA GLU A 265 -11.06 -16.81 0.30
C GLU A 265 -11.13 -15.28 0.33
N ALA A 266 -11.76 -14.65 -0.67
CA ALA A 266 -11.89 -13.20 -0.70
C ALA A 266 -12.74 -12.71 0.47
N THR A 267 -12.15 -11.79 1.24
CA THR A 267 -12.84 -11.08 2.33
C THR A 267 -13.33 -9.70 1.88
N ILE A 268 -12.72 -9.16 0.81
CA ILE A 268 -13.06 -7.86 0.24
C ILE A 268 -13.35 -8.01 -1.24
N ASN A 269 -14.53 -7.55 -1.67
CA ASN A 269 -14.86 -7.47 -3.09
C ASN A 269 -14.07 -6.32 -3.73
N ASP A 270 -13.14 -6.65 -4.59
CA ASP A 270 -12.29 -5.69 -5.31
C ASP A 270 -12.96 -5.15 -6.61
N GLY A 271 -14.22 -5.48 -6.82
CA GLY A 271 -14.96 -5.12 -8.02
C GLY A 271 -14.64 -5.98 -9.26
N SER A 272 -13.80 -7.01 -9.10
CA SER A 272 -13.39 -7.90 -10.18
C SER A 272 -14.44 -8.93 -10.60
N CYS A 273 -15.59 -8.99 -9.88
CA CYS A 273 -16.63 -9.98 -10.15
C CYS A 273 -17.06 -9.98 -11.64
N PHE A 274 -16.93 -11.13 -12.26
CA PHE A 274 -17.22 -11.31 -13.66
C PHE A 274 -18.27 -12.40 -13.89
N THR A 275 -19.38 -12.05 -14.54
CA THR A 275 -20.46 -12.98 -14.82
C THR A 275 -20.65 -13.10 -16.34
N ALA A 276 -20.45 -14.31 -16.87
CA ALA A 276 -20.76 -14.58 -18.27
C ALA A 276 -22.28 -14.52 -18.50
N THR A 277 -22.70 -13.85 -19.55
CA THR A 277 -24.12 -13.79 -19.97
C THR A 277 -24.49 -14.86 -20.95
N HIS A 278 -23.50 -15.37 -21.70
CA HIS A 278 -23.68 -16.39 -22.75
C HIS A 278 -22.44 -17.29 -22.80
N THR A 279 -22.62 -18.52 -23.26
CA THR A 279 -21.51 -19.39 -23.67
C THR A 279 -21.14 -19.12 -25.14
N ILE A 280 -19.93 -19.52 -25.53
CA ILE A 280 -19.51 -19.44 -26.95
C ILE A 280 -20.40 -20.32 -27.79
N GLU A 281 -20.75 -21.54 -27.34
CA GLU A 281 -21.68 -22.44 -28.01
C GLU A 281 -23.02 -21.80 -28.31
N GLU A 282 -23.66 -21.13 -27.32
CA GLU A 282 -24.95 -20.46 -27.51
C GLU A 282 -24.88 -19.39 -28.60
N ILE A 283 -23.77 -18.64 -28.69
CA ILE A 283 -23.61 -17.59 -29.69
C ILE A 283 -23.42 -18.21 -31.09
N VAL A 284 -22.47 -19.14 -31.23
CA VAL A 284 -22.09 -19.65 -32.58
C VAL A 284 -23.13 -20.61 -33.16
N THR A 285 -23.95 -21.22 -32.31
CA THR A 285 -25.09 -22.07 -32.75
C THR A 285 -26.42 -21.32 -32.81
N GLY A 286 -26.47 -20.12 -32.21
CA GLY A 286 -27.64 -19.24 -32.25
C GLY A 286 -27.88 -18.63 -33.65
N ALA A 287 -28.99 -17.92 -33.77
CA ALA A 287 -29.36 -17.23 -35.02
C ALA A 287 -29.42 -15.70 -34.86
N GLU A 288 -29.08 -15.20 -33.70
CA GLU A 288 -29.21 -13.78 -33.31
C GLU A 288 -27.88 -13.05 -33.35
N GLU A 289 -27.89 -11.83 -33.87
CA GLU A 289 -26.77 -10.89 -33.86
C GLU A 289 -27.23 -9.50 -33.42
N GLY A 290 -26.30 -8.60 -33.12
CA GLY A 290 -26.59 -7.23 -32.76
C GLY A 290 -26.88 -7.01 -31.27
N PHE A 291 -26.50 -7.95 -30.41
CA PHE A 291 -26.59 -7.81 -28.96
C PHE A 291 -25.18 -7.76 -28.32
N THR A 292 -25.11 -7.28 -27.12
CA THR A 292 -23.88 -7.32 -26.30
C THR A 292 -23.89 -8.56 -25.42
N ALA A 293 -22.80 -9.31 -25.43
CA ALA A 293 -22.62 -10.46 -24.58
C ALA A 293 -21.30 -10.36 -23.77
N THR A 294 -21.25 -11.08 -22.69
CA THR A 294 -20.07 -11.34 -21.90
C THR A 294 -19.82 -12.85 -21.94
N ILE A 295 -18.66 -13.27 -22.40
CA ILE A 295 -18.28 -14.66 -22.56
C ILE A 295 -16.98 -14.97 -21.84
N ILE A 296 -16.75 -16.24 -21.53
CA ILE A 296 -15.48 -16.77 -21.03
C ILE A 296 -14.95 -17.77 -22.04
N GLY A 297 -13.67 -17.69 -22.36
CA GLY A 297 -13.06 -18.65 -23.28
C GLY A 297 -11.56 -18.75 -23.10
N LYS A 298 -11.03 -19.89 -23.54
CA LYS A 298 -9.59 -20.11 -23.66
C LYS A 298 -9.06 -19.37 -24.88
N VAL A 299 -7.96 -18.67 -24.74
CA VAL A 299 -7.28 -18.08 -25.87
C VAL A 299 -6.60 -19.17 -26.69
N LYS A 300 -7.02 -19.33 -27.95
CA LYS A 300 -6.45 -20.28 -28.89
C LYS A 300 -5.36 -19.69 -29.76
N SER A 301 -5.53 -18.46 -30.18
CA SER A 301 -4.58 -17.73 -30.99
C SER A 301 -4.85 -16.24 -30.95
N PHE A 302 -3.81 -15.49 -31.26
CA PHE A 302 -3.85 -14.05 -31.45
C PHE A 302 -3.18 -13.69 -32.76
N ALA A 303 -3.76 -12.76 -33.49
CA ALA A 303 -3.19 -12.20 -34.74
C ALA A 303 -3.38 -10.69 -34.77
N ASP A 304 -2.30 -9.96 -34.95
CA ASP A 304 -2.33 -8.55 -35.24
C ASP A 304 -2.17 -8.32 -36.74
N ILE A 305 -3.30 -8.05 -37.38
CA ILE A 305 -3.36 -7.79 -38.84
C ILE A 305 -3.55 -6.30 -39.15
N ARG A 306 -3.42 -5.42 -38.17
CA ARG A 306 -3.51 -3.95 -38.33
C ARG A 306 -2.57 -3.37 -39.40
N PRO A 307 -1.30 -3.84 -39.54
CA PRO A 307 -0.45 -3.37 -40.65
C PRO A 307 -1.03 -3.57 -42.04
N SER A 308 -1.99 -4.49 -42.20
CA SER A 308 -2.72 -4.77 -43.44
C SER A 308 -4.12 -4.15 -43.46
N ASN A 309 -4.38 -3.13 -42.64
CA ASN A 309 -5.70 -2.49 -42.47
C ASN A 309 -6.79 -3.42 -41.90
N GLY A 310 -6.39 -4.43 -41.14
CA GLY A 310 -7.29 -5.31 -40.40
C GLY A 310 -7.37 -5.00 -38.93
N PRO A 311 -8.15 -5.77 -38.17
CA PRO A 311 -8.20 -5.67 -36.70
C PRO A 311 -7.07 -6.45 -36.04
N GLN A 312 -6.99 -6.34 -34.70
CA GLN A 312 -6.46 -7.43 -33.90
C GLN A 312 -7.53 -8.51 -33.76
N VAL A 313 -7.13 -9.77 -33.81
CA VAL A 313 -8.03 -10.91 -33.68
C VAL A 313 -7.54 -11.85 -32.59
N ILE A 314 -8.43 -12.14 -31.66
CA ILE A 314 -8.26 -13.16 -30.65
C ILE A 314 -9.26 -14.29 -30.92
N VAL A 315 -8.81 -15.53 -30.99
CA VAL A 315 -9.68 -16.69 -31.09
C VAL A 315 -9.91 -17.27 -29.71
N LEU A 316 -11.15 -17.31 -29.26
CA LEU A 316 -11.57 -17.89 -28.00
C LEU A 316 -12.25 -19.24 -28.23
N GLU A 317 -12.00 -20.20 -27.35
CA GLU A 317 -12.57 -21.55 -27.38
C GLU A 317 -13.17 -21.89 -26.02
N ASP A 318 -14.40 -22.43 -26.02
CA ASP A 318 -15.01 -22.96 -24.80
C ASP A 318 -14.58 -24.40 -24.49
N GLU A 319 -15.12 -24.96 -23.41
CA GLU A 319 -14.80 -26.31 -22.95
C GLU A 319 -15.26 -27.41 -23.93
N ASN A 320 -16.28 -27.11 -24.77
CA ASN A 320 -16.83 -28.03 -25.77
C ASN A 320 -16.11 -27.91 -27.12
N GLY A 321 -15.16 -26.99 -27.26
CA GLY A 321 -14.38 -26.78 -28.48
C GLY A 321 -15.04 -25.84 -29.49
N PHE A 322 -16.10 -25.15 -29.11
CA PHE A 322 -16.68 -24.07 -29.95
C PHE A 322 -15.74 -22.85 -29.90
N GLN A 323 -15.59 -22.21 -31.05
CA GLN A 323 -14.69 -21.08 -31.21
C GLN A 323 -15.42 -19.85 -31.73
N ILE A 324 -14.97 -18.67 -31.29
CA ILE A 324 -15.43 -17.37 -31.77
C ILE A 324 -14.25 -16.41 -31.92
N ASP A 325 -14.28 -15.59 -32.97
CA ASP A 325 -13.30 -14.54 -33.19
C ASP A 325 -13.69 -13.28 -32.43
N GLY A 326 -12.83 -12.83 -31.49
CA GLY A 326 -12.89 -11.52 -30.91
C GLY A 326 -12.06 -10.53 -31.74
N VAL A 327 -12.66 -9.43 -32.20
CA VAL A 327 -11.99 -8.46 -33.08
C VAL A 327 -11.91 -7.09 -32.41
N VAL A 328 -10.74 -6.45 -32.47
CA VAL A 328 -10.48 -5.11 -32.02
C VAL A 328 -10.07 -4.25 -33.21
N TRP A 329 -10.90 -3.29 -33.56
CA TRP A 329 -10.68 -2.41 -34.70
C TRP A 329 -10.03 -1.09 -34.34
N ASP A 330 -10.18 -0.65 -33.10
CA ASP A 330 -9.60 0.59 -32.65
C ASP A 330 -8.08 0.40 -32.45
N TRP A 331 -7.28 1.29 -33.04
CA TRP A 331 -5.81 1.23 -32.95
C TRP A 331 -5.29 1.75 -31.62
N ASP A 332 -6.11 2.55 -30.93
CA ASP A 332 -5.79 3.09 -29.59
C ASP A 332 -6.22 2.13 -28.47
N VAL A 333 -7.16 1.23 -28.75
CA VAL A 333 -7.47 0.08 -27.88
C VAL A 333 -6.37 -0.96 -28.11
N LEU A 334 -5.27 -0.76 -27.48
CA LEU A 334 -4.22 -1.74 -27.46
C LEU A 334 -4.65 -2.85 -26.51
N LEU A 335 -4.48 -4.07 -26.99
CA LEU A 335 -4.29 -5.21 -26.12
C LEU A 335 -2.94 -5.07 -25.38
N SER A 336 -2.55 -3.86 -24.97
CA SER A 336 -1.28 -3.57 -24.34
C SER A 336 -1.20 -4.20 -22.96
N GLY A 337 -2.32 -4.33 -22.26
CA GLY A 337 -2.42 -5.12 -21.04
C GLY A 337 -2.59 -6.62 -21.29
N VAL A 338 -3.03 -7.02 -22.50
CA VAL A 338 -3.34 -8.42 -22.84
C VAL A 338 -2.38 -8.96 -23.91
N GLY A 339 -1.70 -8.09 -24.67
CA GLY A 339 -0.81 -8.49 -25.77
C GLY A 339 0.36 -9.37 -25.35
N TYR A 340 0.90 -9.18 -24.17
CA TYR A 340 1.95 -10.06 -23.61
C TYR A 340 1.41 -11.41 -23.13
N MET A 341 0.11 -11.53 -22.86
CA MET A 341 -0.54 -12.80 -22.50
C MET A 341 -0.67 -13.75 -23.70
N PHE A 342 -0.42 -13.25 -24.91
CA PHE A 342 -0.53 -14.01 -26.17
C PHE A 342 0.83 -14.32 -26.75
N ASP A 343 1.81 -14.71 -25.93
CA ASP A 343 3.09 -15.18 -26.45
C ASP A 343 2.88 -16.47 -27.24
N PRO A 344 3.05 -16.45 -28.58
CA PRO A 344 2.88 -17.62 -29.41
C PRO A 344 3.88 -18.74 -29.11
N TYR A 345 4.93 -18.45 -28.33
CA TYR A 345 5.96 -19.39 -27.89
C TYR A 345 5.70 -19.96 -26.50
N ASN A 346 4.75 -19.39 -25.76
CA ASN A 346 4.36 -19.90 -24.45
C ASN A 346 3.14 -20.83 -24.60
N PRO A 347 3.25 -22.14 -24.25
CA PRO A 347 2.14 -23.08 -24.33
C PRO A 347 1.07 -22.85 -23.25
N SER A 348 1.21 -21.86 -22.38
CA SER A 348 0.19 -21.50 -21.39
C SER A 348 -1.06 -21.02 -22.11
N VAL A 349 -2.21 -21.58 -21.77
CA VAL A 349 -3.49 -21.17 -22.31
C VAL A 349 -4.15 -20.24 -21.31
N TYR A 350 -4.40 -19.01 -21.72
CA TYR A 350 -5.09 -18.05 -20.87
C TYR A 350 -6.59 -18.18 -21.02
N ILE A 351 -7.30 -18.11 -19.89
CA ILE A 351 -8.75 -18.01 -19.85
C ILE A 351 -9.08 -16.55 -19.64
N VAL A 352 -9.84 -15.98 -20.54
CA VAL A 352 -10.24 -14.57 -20.49
C VAL A 352 -11.76 -14.46 -20.49
N GLY A 353 -12.24 -13.47 -19.77
CA GLY A 353 -13.59 -12.96 -19.89
C GLY A 353 -13.60 -11.80 -20.87
N VAL A 354 -14.57 -11.76 -21.78
CA VAL A 354 -14.68 -10.71 -22.79
C VAL A 354 -16.10 -10.21 -22.91
N THR A 355 -16.27 -8.88 -22.85
CA THR A 355 -17.54 -8.21 -23.14
C THR A 355 -17.48 -7.55 -24.52
N GLY A 356 -18.53 -7.69 -25.34
CA GLY A 356 -18.54 -7.05 -26.66
C GLY A 356 -19.82 -7.28 -27.45
N SER A 357 -19.86 -6.73 -28.65
CA SER A 357 -20.99 -6.87 -29.53
C SER A 357 -20.88 -8.09 -30.43
N VAL A 358 -21.89 -8.94 -30.43
CA VAL A 358 -22.00 -10.10 -31.32
C VAL A 358 -22.46 -9.64 -32.68
N GLY A 359 -21.74 -10.01 -33.71
CA GLY A 359 -22.07 -9.75 -35.12
C GLY A 359 -21.64 -10.89 -36.01
N THR A 360 -21.85 -10.75 -37.31
CA THR A 360 -21.42 -11.73 -38.32
C THR A 360 -20.45 -11.14 -39.33
N TYR A 361 -19.43 -11.90 -39.68
CA TYR A 361 -18.54 -11.57 -40.79
C TYR A 361 -18.31 -12.81 -41.66
N ASN A 362 -18.55 -12.67 -42.97
CA ASN A 362 -18.43 -13.78 -43.90
C ASN A 362 -19.27 -15.04 -43.53
N GLY A 363 -20.38 -14.86 -42.80
CA GLY A 363 -21.24 -15.96 -42.37
C GLY A 363 -20.79 -16.67 -41.08
N SER A 364 -19.77 -16.19 -40.41
CA SER A 364 -19.34 -16.66 -39.09
C SER A 364 -19.62 -15.60 -38.06
N PHE A 365 -20.03 -16.01 -36.87
CA PHE A 365 -20.16 -15.09 -35.73
C PHE A 365 -18.79 -14.57 -35.29
N GLN A 366 -18.74 -13.30 -34.95
CA GLN A 366 -17.59 -12.65 -34.36
C GLN A 366 -18.03 -11.74 -33.21
N PHE A 367 -17.08 -11.39 -32.38
CA PHE A 367 -17.25 -10.60 -31.19
C PHE A 367 -16.42 -9.31 -31.30
N THR A 368 -17.08 -8.16 -31.33
CA THR A 368 -16.36 -6.87 -31.42
C THR A 368 -16.13 -6.31 -30.04
N ILE A 369 -14.87 -6.15 -29.69
CA ILE A 369 -14.37 -5.60 -28.41
C ILE A 369 -14.10 -4.13 -28.65
N ALA A 370 -14.67 -3.24 -27.81
CA ALA A 370 -14.63 -1.81 -28.02
C ALA A 370 -13.66 -1.09 -27.08
N LEU A 371 -13.45 -1.61 -25.86
CA LEU A 371 -12.63 -0.99 -24.82
C LEU A 371 -11.60 -1.99 -24.29
N GLU A 372 -10.48 -1.48 -23.77
CA GLU A 372 -9.46 -2.30 -23.10
C GLU A 372 -10.05 -3.01 -21.89
N ASP A 373 -10.87 -2.32 -21.11
CA ASP A 373 -11.56 -2.83 -19.93
C ASP A 373 -12.63 -3.91 -20.24
N ASP A 374 -12.93 -4.15 -21.51
CA ASP A 374 -13.84 -5.23 -21.95
C ASP A 374 -13.16 -6.61 -21.95
N ILE A 375 -11.87 -6.69 -21.67
CA ILE A 375 -11.12 -7.95 -21.59
C ILE A 375 -10.55 -8.11 -20.20
N TYR A 376 -10.91 -9.22 -19.55
CA TYR A 376 -10.47 -9.55 -18.20
C TYR A 376 -9.64 -10.82 -18.23
N LEU A 377 -8.46 -10.80 -17.64
CA LEU A 377 -7.72 -12.03 -17.36
C LEU A 377 -8.48 -12.80 -16.27
N TYR A 378 -8.87 -14.02 -16.59
CA TYR A 378 -9.64 -14.87 -15.71
C TYR A 378 -8.78 -15.90 -15.02
N ASP A 379 -7.92 -16.61 -15.80
CA ASP A 379 -7.03 -17.63 -15.26
C ASP A 379 -5.96 -18.04 -16.30
N THR A 380 -4.94 -18.77 -15.86
CA THR A 380 -3.97 -19.43 -16.74
C THR A 380 -4.18 -20.93 -16.69
N TYR A 381 -4.35 -21.57 -17.84
CA TYR A 381 -4.62 -23.01 -17.97
C TYR A 381 -3.38 -23.77 -18.39
N SER A 382 -2.97 -24.77 -17.60
CA SER A 382 -1.94 -25.73 -18.04
C SER A 382 -2.51 -26.79 -18.98
N PRO A 383 -1.76 -27.16 -20.06
CA PRO A 383 -2.21 -28.17 -21.02
C PRO A 383 -2.49 -29.57 -20.45
N GLN A 384 -2.22 -29.81 -19.19
CA GLN A 384 -2.44 -31.09 -18.48
C GLN A 384 -3.78 -31.21 -17.77
N GLY A 385 -4.69 -30.26 -17.97
CA GLY A 385 -6.10 -30.38 -17.56
C GLY A 385 -6.38 -30.15 -16.07
N ASN A 386 -5.44 -29.68 -15.32
CA ASN A 386 -5.69 -29.18 -13.96
C ASN A 386 -5.62 -27.66 -13.98
N LEU A 387 -6.61 -27.00 -13.37
CA LEU A 387 -6.41 -25.65 -12.86
C LEU A 387 -5.17 -25.75 -11.98
N ILE A 388 -4.09 -25.10 -12.38
CA ILE A 388 -2.96 -24.97 -11.51
C ILE A 388 -3.40 -23.89 -10.52
N GLU A 389 -3.90 -24.34 -9.37
CA GLU A 389 -3.55 -23.64 -8.16
C GLU A 389 -2.03 -23.72 -8.10
N ASP A 390 -1.36 -22.72 -8.68
CA ASP A 390 0.09 -22.68 -8.70
C ASP A 390 0.60 -22.19 -7.34
N SER A 391 0.36 -23.02 -6.33
CA SER A 391 0.89 -22.83 -4.99
C SER A 391 2.41 -23.02 -4.92
N ASN A 392 3.12 -23.11 -6.06
CA ASN A 392 4.56 -23.37 -6.07
C ASN A 392 5.39 -22.70 -7.19
N ASN A 393 4.84 -21.74 -7.93
CA ASN A 393 5.67 -20.96 -8.87
C ASN A 393 6.01 -19.59 -8.30
N THR A 394 6.60 -19.58 -7.13
CA THR A 394 7.21 -18.40 -6.53
C THR A 394 8.28 -17.91 -7.49
N ILE A 395 8.12 -16.73 -8.09
CA ILE A 395 9.23 -16.06 -8.78
C ILE A 395 10.28 -15.76 -7.70
N THR A 396 11.34 -16.54 -7.72
CA THR A 396 12.45 -16.40 -6.77
C THR A 396 13.56 -15.51 -7.30
N LYS A 397 13.43 -15.02 -8.54
CA LYS A 397 14.48 -14.28 -9.23
C LYS A 397 13.88 -13.19 -10.11
N ALA A 398 14.50 -12.01 -10.12
CA ALA A 398 14.18 -10.96 -11.08
C ALA A 398 14.59 -11.37 -12.50
N GLU A 399 13.78 -11.05 -13.50
CA GLU A 399 14.03 -11.30 -14.91
C GLU A 399 13.60 -10.11 -15.75
N ILE A 400 14.33 -9.81 -16.82
CA ILE A 400 14.03 -8.72 -17.74
C ILE A 400 14.05 -9.22 -19.19
N VAL A 401 13.02 -8.87 -19.93
CA VAL A 401 12.85 -9.28 -21.32
C VAL A 401 12.72 -8.03 -22.20
N THR A 402 13.61 -7.91 -23.18
CA THR A 402 13.63 -6.81 -24.15
C THR A 402 13.32 -7.33 -25.54
N ALA A 403 12.66 -6.49 -26.36
CA ALA A 403 12.50 -6.80 -27.78
C ALA A 403 13.85 -6.80 -28.50
N PRO A 404 14.09 -7.73 -29.42
CA PRO A 404 15.38 -7.84 -30.13
C PRO A 404 15.44 -6.84 -31.32
N TYR A 405 15.43 -5.54 -31.04
CA TYR A 405 15.59 -4.53 -32.11
C TYR A 405 16.59 -3.43 -31.70
N VAL A 406 16.98 -2.61 -32.65
CA VAL A 406 17.91 -1.48 -32.46
C VAL A 406 17.07 -0.22 -32.24
N LEU A 407 17.18 0.35 -31.05
CA LEU A 407 16.54 1.63 -30.72
C LEU A 407 17.21 2.79 -31.46
N ILE A 408 16.45 3.61 -32.16
CA ILE A 408 16.93 4.83 -32.85
C ILE A 408 16.26 6.07 -32.23
N PRO A 409 16.84 6.65 -31.17
CA PRO A 409 16.22 7.74 -30.42
C PRO A 409 15.96 9.00 -31.26
N SER A 410 16.76 9.24 -32.32
CA SER A 410 16.58 10.38 -33.22
C SER A 410 15.31 10.32 -34.08
N LEU A 411 14.69 9.16 -34.18
CA LEU A 411 13.38 8.95 -34.82
C LEU A 411 12.21 9.01 -33.83
N GLY A 412 12.47 9.25 -32.55
CA GLY A 412 11.44 9.25 -31.50
C GLY A 412 11.02 7.86 -31.04
N GLU A 413 11.81 6.83 -31.41
CA GLU A 413 11.54 5.46 -31.01
C GLU A 413 11.72 5.29 -29.48
N ARG A 414 11.01 4.32 -28.93
CA ARG A 414 11.12 3.88 -27.55
C ARG A 414 11.33 2.36 -27.54
N LEU A 415 12.13 1.89 -26.60
CA LEU A 415 12.33 0.48 -26.35
C LEU A 415 11.42 0.05 -25.22
N ASP A 416 10.37 -0.68 -25.54
CA ASP A 416 9.52 -1.30 -24.54
C ASP A 416 10.17 -2.56 -24.00
N PHE A 417 10.01 -2.81 -22.71
CA PHE A 417 10.52 -4.00 -22.05
C PHE A 417 9.59 -4.44 -20.92
N TYR A 418 9.63 -5.74 -20.65
CA TYR A 418 8.86 -6.38 -19.59
C TYR A 418 9.81 -6.91 -18.54
N TYR A 419 9.34 -6.97 -17.30
CA TYR A 419 10.12 -7.50 -16.22
C TYR A 419 9.25 -8.22 -15.20
N SER A 420 9.81 -9.25 -14.58
CA SER A 420 9.19 -10.01 -13.50
C SER A 420 10.10 -10.02 -12.28
N PHE A 421 9.52 -10.15 -11.10
CA PHE A 421 10.25 -10.05 -9.84
C PHE A 421 9.51 -10.77 -8.72
N PRO A 422 10.21 -11.18 -7.63
CA PRO A 422 9.56 -11.74 -6.45
C PRO A 422 8.56 -10.77 -5.83
N SER A 423 7.48 -11.29 -5.28
CA SER A 423 6.51 -10.50 -4.53
C SER A 423 7.19 -9.75 -3.37
N ASN A 424 6.58 -8.66 -2.90
CA ASN A 424 7.09 -7.86 -1.79
C ASN A 424 8.49 -7.24 -2.04
N SER A 425 8.76 -6.85 -3.27
CA SER A 425 10.07 -6.33 -3.65
C SER A 425 10.05 -4.85 -4.01
N ARG A 426 11.11 -4.15 -3.63
CA ARG A 426 11.47 -2.90 -4.29
C ARG A 426 12.21 -3.23 -5.58
N VAL A 427 11.69 -2.76 -6.69
CA VAL A 427 12.26 -2.97 -8.01
C VAL A 427 12.93 -1.70 -8.49
N ILE A 428 14.20 -1.82 -8.88
CA ILE A 428 14.97 -0.73 -9.47
C ILE A 428 15.46 -1.17 -10.84
N ILE A 429 15.13 -0.40 -11.88
CA ILE A 429 15.61 -0.67 -13.25
C ILE A 429 16.45 0.51 -13.71
N ARG A 430 17.67 0.21 -14.17
CA ARG A 430 18.66 1.20 -14.61
C ARG A 430 19.23 0.84 -15.97
N ILE A 431 19.58 1.85 -16.73
CA ILE A 431 20.42 1.70 -17.92
C ILE A 431 21.87 2.00 -17.53
N LEU A 432 22.74 1.10 -17.93
CA LEU A 432 24.18 1.18 -17.71
C LEU A 432 24.91 1.10 -19.07
N ASP A 433 26.12 1.64 -19.17
CA ASP A 433 27.02 1.33 -20.27
C ASP A 433 27.69 -0.04 -20.06
N LEU A 434 28.44 -0.52 -21.04
CA LEU A 434 29.15 -1.82 -20.93
C LEU A 434 30.22 -1.87 -19.82
N ASN A 435 30.60 -0.72 -19.26
CA ASN A 435 31.53 -0.64 -18.12
C ASN A 435 30.81 -0.59 -16.78
N GLY A 436 29.47 -0.65 -16.81
CA GLY A 436 28.63 -0.53 -15.61
C GLY A 436 28.40 0.91 -15.14
N LEU A 437 28.74 1.92 -15.95
CA LEU A 437 28.49 3.32 -15.62
C LEU A 437 26.99 3.64 -15.77
N PHE A 438 26.44 4.31 -14.78
CA PHE A 438 25.04 4.72 -14.74
C PHE A 438 24.69 5.71 -15.84
N ILE A 439 23.63 5.43 -16.59
CA ILE A 439 23.06 6.29 -17.64
C ILE A 439 21.76 6.94 -17.16
N THR A 440 20.78 6.14 -16.76
CA THR A 440 19.51 6.63 -16.25
C THR A 440 18.80 5.57 -15.41
N SER A 441 17.82 5.99 -14.58
CA SER A 441 16.91 5.10 -13.86
C SER A 441 15.53 5.19 -14.50
N LEU A 442 14.93 4.06 -14.82
CA LEU A 442 13.63 3.97 -15.47
C LEU A 442 12.53 3.63 -14.47
N VAL A 443 12.83 2.75 -13.51
CA VAL A 443 11.90 2.31 -12.46
C VAL A 443 12.63 2.37 -11.12
N ASP A 444 11.96 2.87 -10.11
CA ASP A 444 12.29 2.73 -8.69
C ASP A 444 10.96 2.70 -7.95
N ARG A 445 10.44 1.50 -7.72
CA ARG A 445 9.11 1.31 -7.16
C ARG A 445 9.08 0.11 -6.23
N TYR A 446 8.31 0.26 -5.15
CA TYR A 446 7.95 -0.85 -4.27
C TYR A 446 6.66 -1.51 -4.75
N TYR A 447 6.66 -2.84 -4.79
CA TYR A 447 5.52 -3.67 -5.14
C TYR A 447 5.16 -4.51 -3.90
N PRO A 448 4.14 -4.11 -3.14
CA PRO A 448 3.72 -4.84 -1.95
C PRO A 448 3.17 -6.21 -2.29
N VAL A 449 3.07 -7.09 -1.30
CA VAL A 449 2.34 -8.35 -1.44
C VAL A 449 0.87 -8.00 -1.62
N GLY A 450 0.31 -8.28 -2.76
CA GLY A 450 -1.09 -8.03 -3.09
C GLY A 450 -1.72 -9.26 -3.70
N GLY A 451 -2.66 -9.89 -2.98
CA GLY A 451 -3.45 -11.00 -3.47
C GLY A 451 -2.70 -12.33 -3.63
N THR A 452 -3.43 -13.34 -4.06
CA THR A 452 -2.95 -14.72 -4.29
C THR A 452 -2.02 -14.88 -5.49
N VAL A 453 -1.64 -13.79 -6.15
CA VAL A 453 -0.74 -13.83 -7.32
C VAL A 453 0.68 -13.63 -6.85
N GLU A 454 1.42 -14.70 -6.70
CA GLU A 454 2.87 -14.70 -6.40
C GLU A 454 3.74 -14.21 -7.59
N ARG A 455 3.12 -13.77 -8.67
CA ARG A 455 3.78 -13.35 -9.88
C ARG A 455 3.58 -11.86 -10.11
N TYR A 456 4.65 -11.08 -9.94
CA TYR A 456 4.66 -9.67 -10.31
C TYR A 456 5.41 -9.50 -11.63
N GLU A 457 4.67 -8.99 -12.60
CA GLU A 457 5.18 -8.56 -13.89
C GLU A 457 4.74 -7.12 -14.11
N ASP A 458 5.59 -6.33 -14.70
CA ASP A 458 5.29 -4.94 -15.09
C ASP A 458 6.07 -4.61 -16.37
N SER A 459 5.76 -3.49 -16.97
CA SER A 459 6.43 -3.02 -18.17
C SER A 459 6.89 -1.58 -18.02
N SER A 460 7.90 -1.22 -18.78
CA SER A 460 8.37 0.16 -18.89
C SER A 460 9.06 0.35 -20.23
N ASP A 461 9.47 1.56 -20.52
CA ASP A 461 10.13 1.90 -21.78
C ASP A 461 11.32 2.84 -21.57
N TRP A 462 12.20 2.89 -22.57
CA TRP A 462 13.34 3.79 -22.62
C TRP A 462 13.42 4.50 -23.97
N ASP A 463 13.57 5.83 -23.96
CA ASP A 463 13.65 6.67 -25.16
C ASP A 463 15.07 6.93 -25.64
N GLY A 464 16.05 6.22 -25.10
CA GLY A 464 17.46 6.39 -25.47
C GLY A 464 18.10 7.65 -24.92
N ARG A 465 17.62 8.20 -23.79
CA ARG A 465 18.18 9.39 -23.15
C ARG A 465 18.81 9.05 -21.81
N ASP A 466 19.82 9.85 -21.45
CA ASP A 466 20.43 9.81 -20.14
C ASP A 466 19.59 10.56 -19.08
N HIS A 467 20.05 10.55 -17.83
CA HIS A 467 19.40 11.23 -16.69
C HIS A 467 19.33 12.77 -16.82
N LEU A 468 20.05 13.35 -17.79
CA LEU A 468 20.01 14.78 -18.14
C LEU A 468 19.07 15.06 -19.33
N GLY A 469 18.42 14.01 -19.89
CA GLY A 469 17.57 14.10 -21.06
C GLY A 469 18.32 14.19 -22.38
N GLN A 470 19.63 13.94 -22.41
CA GLN A 470 20.44 13.94 -23.62
C GLN A 470 20.40 12.57 -24.29
N VAL A 471 20.28 12.55 -25.62
CA VAL A 471 20.33 11.30 -26.38
C VAL A 471 21.71 10.67 -26.22
N VAL A 472 21.74 9.41 -25.85
CA VAL A 472 22.97 8.65 -25.65
C VAL A 472 23.65 8.35 -26.97
N ALA A 473 24.97 8.12 -26.96
CA ALA A 473 25.72 7.75 -28.14
C ALA A 473 25.27 6.37 -28.69
N PRO A 474 25.31 6.15 -30.01
CA PRO A 474 25.07 4.81 -30.56
C PRO A 474 26.06 3.80 -29.98
N GLY A 475 25.54 2.64 -29.60
CA GLY A 475 26.32 1.61 -28.95
C GLY A 475 25.45 0.56 -28.24
N THR A 476 26.11 -0.33 -27.52
CA THR A 476 25.43 -1.33 -26.68
C THR A 476 25.37 -0.81 -25.25
N TYR A 477 24.21 -0.95 -24.64
CA TYR A 477 23.90 -0.62 -23.26
C TYR A 477 23.36 -1.86 -22.54
N LEU A 478 23.32 -1.81 -21.25
CA LEU A 478 22.74 -2.86 -20.39
C LEU A 478 21.53 -2.28 -19.67
N ILE A 479 20.41 -2.98 -19.77
CA ILE A 479 19.28 -2.76 -18.88
C ILE A 479 19.42 -3.72 -17.72
N HIS A 480 19.44 -3.19 -16.51
CA HIS A 480 19.67 -3.95 -15.28
C HIS A 480 18.48 -3.79 -14.36
N ILE A 481 17.90 -4.92 -13.96
CA ILE A 481 16.88 -4.99 -12.92
C ILE A 481 17.48 -5.49 -11.62
N GLU A 482 17.09 -4.87 -10.52
CA GLU A 482 17.38 -5.28 -9.15
C GLU A 482 16.05 -5.33 -8.39
N ALA A 483 15.74 -6.46 -7.78
CA ALA A 483 14.57 -6.63 -6.94
C ALA A 483 15.01 -7.08 -5.54
N SER A 484 14.71 -6.24 -4.54
CA SER A 484 15.06 -6.49 -3.14
C SER A 484 13.79 -6.80 -2.37
N ASP A 485 13.68 -8.03 -1.88
CA ASP A 485 12.57 -8.50 -1.05
C ASP A 485 12.74 -7.96 0.38
N PHE A 486 11.73 -7.24 0.84
CA PHE A 486 11.73 -6.64 2.19
C PHE A 486 11.58 -7.65 3.32
N GLN A 487 10.97 -8.80 3.05
CA GLN A 487 10.70 -9.81 4.08
C GLN A 487 11.93 -10.68 4.37
N SER A 488 12.61 -11.13 3.31
CA SER A 488 13.79 -11.97 3.44
C SER A 488 15.11 -11.20 3.43
N GLY A 489 15.09 -9.93 3.00
CA GLY A 489 16.29 -9.14 2.73
C GLY A 489 17.10 -9.64 1.53
N SER A 490 16.57 -10.59 0.75
CA SER A 490 17.24 -11.13 -0.42
C SER A 490 17.12 -10.18 -1.60
N THR A 491 18.21 -10.04 -2.35
CA THR A 491 18.24 -9.25 -3.59
C THR A 491 18.53 -10.16 -4.76
N THR A 492 17.72 -10.05 -5.81
CA THR A 492 17.92 -10.74 -7.08
C THR A 492 18.08 -9.72 -8.19
N PHE A 493 18.77 -10.09 -9.25
CA PHE A 493 19.00 -9.20 -10.38
C PHE A 493 19.06 -9.98 -11.69
N ASP A 494 18.83 -9.24 -12.78
CA ASP A 494 19.03 -9.71 -14.14
C ASP A 494 19.52 -8.55 -15.04
N VAL A 495 20.07 -8.90 -16.20
CA VAL A 495 20.68 -7.95 -17.14
C VAL A 495 20.40 -8.39 -18.57
N ALA A 496 19.84 -7.49 -19.39
CA ALA A 496 19.70 -7.70 -20.82
C ALA A 496 20.46 -6.66 -21.62
N PRO A 497 21.10 -7.01 -22.74
CA PRO A 497 21.74 -6.04 -23.63
C PRO A 497 20.72 -5.35 -24.52
N ILE A 498 20.90 -4.05 -24.75
CA ILE A 498 20.15 -3.24 -25.70
C ILE A 498 21.09 -2.50 -26.65
N VAL A 499 20.65 -2.31 -27.88
CA VAL A 499 21.45 -1.65 -28.89
C VAL A 499 20.81 -0.32 -29.30
N VAL A 500 21.56 0.76 -29.21
CA VAL A 500 21.18 2.08 -29.70
C VAL A 500 21.87 2.34 -31.03
N GLY A 501 21.10 2.64 -32.06
CA GLY A 501 21.56 2.97 -33.38
C GLY A 501 21.56 4.47 -33.67
N ALA A 502 22.13 4.86 -34.80
CA ALA A 502 22.02 6.20 -35.36
C ALA A 502 21.27 6.14 -36.69
N HIS A 503 20.38 7.09 -36.91
CA HIS A 503 19.83 7.32 -38.23
C HIS A 503 20.92 8.01 -39.07
N GLN A 504 21.30 7.43 -40.20
CA GLN A 504 22.23 8.02 -41.16
C GLN A 504 21.50 8.97 -42.11
#